data_b05211f4ec8d738d1d01fda0e24a553c
#
_entry.id   b05211f4ec8d738d1d01fda0e24a553c
#
_cell.length_a   1.000
_cell.length_b   1.000
_cell.length_c   1.000
_cell.angle_alpha   90.00
_cell.angle_beta   90.00
_cell.angle_gamma   90.00
#
_symmetry.space_group_name_H-M   'P 1'
#
loop_
_entity.id
_entity.type
_entity.pdbx_description
1 polymer ?
#
loop_
_entity_poly.entity_id
_entity_poly.type
_entity_poly.pdbx_seq_one_letter_code
_entity_poly.pdbx_strand_id
1 'polypeptide(L)'
;MDNTIIIPYSDVEPKKEWLWKYRLPHKNVAFLYGSSEDAVEALIAQIIASVSMGRALAVDNMNRQAGRVIYQDFKDGQIDAVKASLERQKADCSNIAYVNFNCKKAMECIQELEKGIEEFQPSLVVLRNISQCMEKQKDLYDPLKMAPILHRLMLYATRYNCSILLAESKPRICYEDTYFALTVKSVMQVQKSQQGCFVLAQTRDALKQKCEVVKFKLDAQKTLCWV
;
A
#
# COMPACT_ATOMS: atom_id res chain seq x y z
N MET A 1 -15.31 24.73 25.81
CA MET A 1 -15.82 25.58 24.71
C MET A 1 -15.07 25.17 23.47
N ASP A 2 -15.72 24.43 22.59
CA ASP A 2 -15.11 24.03 21.31
C ASP A 2 -15.05 25.27 20.42
N ASN A 3 -13.83 25.78 20.22
CA ASN A 3 -13.62 26.83 19.23
C ASN A 3 -13.74 26.24 17.84
N THR A 4 -14.88 26.43 17.21
CA THR A 4 -15.03 26.15 15.77
C THR A 4 -14.10 27.10 15.01
N ILE A 5 -13.06 26.56 14.39
CA ILE A 5 -12.15 27.33 13.53
C ILE A 5 -12.73 27.33 12.12
N ILE A 6 -13.10 28.50 11.63
CA ILE A 6 -13.50 28.69 10.23
C ILE A 6 -12.24 29.09 9.45
N ILE A 7 -11.86 28.27 8.47
CA ILE A 7 -10.72 28.53 7.59
C ILE A 7 -11.29 28.92 6.21
N PRO A 8 -11.02 30.14 5.71
CA PRO A 8 -11.39 30.54 4.36
C PRO A 8 -10.77 29.61 3.30
N TYR A 9 -11.48 29.31 2.24
CA TYR A 9 -10.96 28.44 1.17
C TYR A 9 -9.72 29.02 0.47
N SER A 10 -9.53 30.34 0.48
CA SER A 10 -8.31 31.01 0.03
C SER A 10 -7.06 30.60 0.80
N ASP A 11 -7.23 30.23 2.07
CA ASP A 11 -6.14 29.91 2.98
C ASP A 11 -5.89 28.39 3.06
N VAL A 12 -6.70 27.61 2.33
CA VAL A 12 -6.51 26.16 2.20
C VAL A 12 -5.47 25.89 1.13
N GLU A 13 -4.21 25.82 1.53
CA GLU A 13 -3.18 25.26 0.65
C GLU A 13 -3.48 23.77 0.41
N PRO A 14 -3.65 23.33 -0.82
CA PRO A 14 -3.79 21.91 -1.15
C PRO A 14 -2.43 21.23 -0.94
N LYS A 15 -2.10 20.87 0.29
CA LYS A 15 -0.93 20.04 0.60
C LYS A 15 -1.16 18.65 0.01
N LYS A 16 -0.78 18.48 -1.25
CA LYS A 16 -0.70 17.17 -1.89
C LYS A 16 0.57 16.49 -1.41
N GLU A 17 0.51 15.92 -0.24
CA GLU A 17 1.60 15.12 0.30
C GLU A 17 1.54 13.72 -0.31
N TRP A 18 2.61 13.31 -0.95
CA TRP A 18 2.79 12.00 -1.55
C TRP A 18 3.94 11.28 -0.88
N LEU A 19 3.71 10.02 -0.46
CA LEU A 19 4.78 9.13 -0.06
C LEU A 19 5.51 8.56 -1.30
N TRP A 20 4.80 8.36 -2.39
CA TRP A 20 5.32 8.13 -3.73
C TRP A 20 4.53 8.98 -4.71
N LYS A 21 5.21 9.93 -5.32
CA LYS A 21 4.58 10.98 -6.13
C LYS A 21 3.59 10.39 -7.13
N TYR A 22 2.35 10.88 -7.07
CA TYR A 22 1.19 10.48 -7.88
C TYR A 22 0.69 9.03 -7.69
N ARG A 23 1.35 8.18 -6.86
CA ARG A 23 1.00 6.77 -6.69
C ARG A 23 0.54 6.43 -5.29
N LEU A 24 1.27 6.87 -4.31
CA LEU A 24 0.99 6.55 -2.92
C LEU A 24 0.72 7.84 -2.14
N PRO A 25 -0.56 8.25 -2.02
CA PRO A 25 -0.91 9.48 -1.33
C PRO A 25 -0.64 9.36 0.17
N HIS A 26 -0.14 10.43 0.77
CA HIS A 26 0.00 10.52 2.21
C HIS A 26 -1.36 10.68 2.88
N LYS A 27 -1.50 10.21 4.13
CA LYS A 27 -2.77 10.25 4.90
C LYS A 27 -3.96 9.62 4.18
N ASN A 28 -3.70 8.59 3.38
CA ASN A 28 -4.73 7.97 2.59
C ASN A 28 -4.46 6.49 2.29
N VAL A 29 -5.44 5.83 1.69
CA VAL A 29 -5.38 4.44 1.26
C VAL A 29 -5.16 4.39 -0.24
N ALA A 30 -4.22 3.55 -0.68
CA ALA A 30 -3.98 3.16 -2.05
C ALA A 30 -4.15 1.65 -2.22
N PHE A 31 -4.40 1.21 -3.44
CA PHE A 31 -4.54 -0.19 -3.77
C PHE A 31 -3.60 -0.60 -4.90
N LEU A 32 -2.93 -1.73 -4.72
CA LEU A 32 -2.03 -2.35 -5.70
C LEU A 32 -2.50 -3.77 -6.00
N TYR A 33 -2.60 -4.10 -7.28
CA TYR A 33 -2.92 -5.46 -7.69
C TYR A 33 -2.15 -5.89 -8.94
N GLY A 34 -2.08 -7.20 -9.18
CA GLY A 34 -1.45 -7.73 -10.38
C GLY A 34 -1.62 -9.23 -10.53
N SER A 35 -1.44 -9.73 -11.76
CA SER A 35 -1.58 -11.16 -12.07
C SER A 35 -0.34 -11.99 -11.69
N SER A 36 0.81 -11.36 -11.53
CA SER A 36 2.07 -12.01 -11.13
C SER A 36 2.34 -11.79 -9.65
N GLU A 37 2.27 -12.85 -8.86
CA GLU A 37 2.56 -12.81 -7.41
C GLU A 37 3.99 -12.30 -7.15
N ASP A 38 4.98 -12.86 -7.86
CA ASP A 38 6.38 -12.46 -7.73
C ASP A 38 6.61 -10.96 -8.04
N ALA A 39 5.94 -10.45 -9.08
CA ALA A 39 6.10 -9.05 -9.46
C ALA A 39 5.45 -8.09 -8.46
N VAL A 40 4.29 -8.43 -7.95
CA VAL A 40 3.61 -7.64 -6.90
C VAL A 40 4.43 -7.66 -5.61
N GLU A 41 4.93 -8.83 -5.20
CA GLU A 41 5.78 -8.98 -4.02
C GLU A 41 7.08 -8.19 -4.14
N ALA A 42 7.81 -8.32 -5.24
CA ALA A 42 9.05 -7.58 -5.46
C ALA A 42 8.83 -6.07 -5.48
N LEU A 43 7.71 -5.60 -6.05
CA LEU A 43 7.36 -4.19 -6.04
C LEU A 43 7.05 -3.69 -4.62
N ILE A 44 6.29 -4.45 -3.84
CA ILE A 44 6.01 -4.13 -2.44
C ILE A 44 7.32 -4.06 -1.65
N ALA A 45 8.18 -5.08 -1.76
CA ALA A 45 9.47 -5.11 -1.07
C ALA A 45 10.35 -3.92 -1.47
N GLN A 46 10.34 -3.51 -2.74
CA GLN A 46 11.06 -2.32 -3.21
C GLN A 46 10.49 -1.02 -2.63
N ILE A 47 9.15 -0.89 -2.54
CA ILE A 47 8.51 0.27 -1.90
C ILE A 47 8.91 0.35 -0.43
N ILE A 48 8.81 -0.77 0.29
CA ILE A 48 9.18 -0.87 1.71
C ILE A 48 10.66 -0.53 1.91
N ALA A 49 11.54 -1.09 1.09
CA ALA A 49 12.99 -0.80 1.15
C ALA A 49 13.28 0.68 0.92
N SER A 50 12.60 1.30 -0.05
CA SER A 50 12.79 2.73 -0.32
C SER A 50 12.32 3.60 0.84
N VAL A 51 11.17 3.28 1.46
CA VAL A 51 10.65 4.02 2.61
C VAL A 51 11.53 3.81 3.84
N SER A 52 11.90 2.57 4.17
CA SER A 52 12.70 2.25 5.36
C SER A 52 14.11 2.87 5.32
N MET A 53 14.65 3.06 4.12
CA MET A 53 15.99 3.65 3.88
C MET A 53 15.93 5.15 3.53
N GLY A 54 14.76 5.74 3.36
CA GLY A 54 14.64 7.13 2.89
C GLY A 54 15.08 7.34 1.44
N ARG A 55 15.04 6.29 0.60
CA ARG A 55 15.45 6.37 -0.81
C ARG A 55 14.31 6.83 -1.70
N ALA A 56 14.67 7.45 -2.83
CA ALA A 56 13.73 7.77 -3.88
C ALA A 56 13.14 6.50 -4.51
N LEU A 57 11.85 6.55 -4.83
CA LEU A 57 11.18 5.55 -5.67
C LEU A 57 11.27 5.96 -7.16
N ALA A 58 11.04 5.01 -8.07
CA ALA A 58 11.10 5.29 -9.50
C ALA A 58 10.28 6.53 -9.90
N VAL A 59 10.81 7.33 -10.80
CA VAL A 59 10.26 8.62 -11.27
C VAL A 59 9.99 9.65 -10.17
N ASP A 60 10.49 9.40 -8.97
CA ASP A 60 10.40 10.31 -7.83
C ASP A 60 11.84 10.59 -7.34
N ASN A 61 12.42 11.68 -7.81
CA ASN A 61 13.81 12.03 -7.52
C ASN A 61 14.01 12.62 -6.10
N MET A 62 13.00 12.55 -5.23
CA MET A 62 13.09 13.11 -3.88
C MET A 62 13.61 12.08 -2.89
N ASN A 63 14.81 12.28 -2.37
CA ASN A 63 15.27 11.61 -1.16
C ASN A 63 14.42 12.10 0.02
N ARG A 64 14.03 11.17 0.87
CA ARG A 64 13.22 11.40 2.08
C ARG A 64 13.98 10.97 3.31
N GLN A 65 13.50 11.36 4.46
CA GLN A 65 13.95 10.73 5.70
C GLN A 65 13.48 9.27 5.73
N ALA A 66 14.31 8.40 6.28
CA ALA A 66 13.93 7.02 6.54
C ALA A 66 12.67 6.97 7.40
N GLY A 67 11.71 6.15 7.00
CA GLY A 67 10.42 6.01 7.66
C GLY A 67 10.19 4.60 8.17
N ARG A 68 9.43 4.47 9.25
CA ARG A 68 9.01 3.17 9.76
C ARG A 68 7.90 2.58 8.90
N VAL A 69 7.89 1.26 8.75
CA VAL A 69 6.93 0.53 7.93
C VAL A 69 6.33 -0.61 8.74
N ILE A 70 5.00 -0.71 8.77
CA ILE A 70 4.32 -1.96 9.17
C ILE A 70 4.02 -2.73 7.89
N TYR A 71 4.53 -3.96 7.80
CA TYR A 71 4.23 -4.87 6.70
C TYR A 71 3.52 -6.11 7.22
N GLN A 72 2.29 -6.31 6.81
CA GLN A 72 1.48 -7.46 7.15
C GLN A 72 1.06 -8.22 5.89
N ASP A 73 1.48 -9.48 5.78
CA ASP A 73 0.92 -10.43 4.82
C ASP A 73 -0.03 -11.35 5.57
N PHE A 74 -1.28 -11.41 5.13
CA PHE A 74 -2.31 -12.26 5.74
C PHE A 74 -2.29 -13.71 5.23
N LYS A 75 -1.34 -14.05 4.36
CA LYS A 75 -1.10 -15.43 3.95
C LYS A 75 -0.21 -16.11 5.00
N ASP A 76 -0.69 -17.20 5.56
CA ASP A 76 0.00 -17.92 6.63
C ASP A 76 1.42 -18.38 6.24
N GLY A 77 2.34 -18.38 7.22
CA GLY A 77 3.67 -18.97 7.10
C GLY A 77 4.67 -18.20 6.22
N GLN A 78 4.43 -16.91 5.93
CA GLN A 78 5.25 -16.14 4.97
C GLN A 78 6.35 -15.28 5.61
N ILE A 79 6.51 -15.24 6.94
CA ILE A 79 7.43 -14.30 7.62
C ILE A 79 8.87 -14.42 7.10
N ASP A 80 9.40 -15.65 6.98
CA ASP A 80 10.78 -15.86 6.49
C ASP A 80 10.93 -15.49 5.02
N ALA A 81 9.94 -15.81 4.19
CA ALA A 81 9.94 -15.45 2.77
C ALA A 81 9.86 -13.93 2.59
N VAL A 82 9.03 -13.26 3.38
CA VAL A 82 8.92 -11.79 3.42
C VAL A 82 10.25 -11.18 3.81
N LYS A 83 10.88 -11.65 4.91
CA LYS A 83 12.17 -11.15 5.37
C LYS A 83 13.24 -11.30 4.29
N ALA A 84 13.34 -12.47 3.67
CA ALA A 84 14.28 -12.71 2.58
C ALA A 84 14.02 -11.79 1.37
N SER A 85 12.76 -11.49 1.06
CA SER A 85 12.39 -10.56 -0.01
C SER A 85 12.82 -9.13 0.30
N LEU A 86 12.62 -8.67 1.53
CA LEU A 86 13.04 -7.36 2.01
C LEU A 86 14.57 -7.21 2.00
N GLU A 87 15.29 -8.23 2.46
CA GLU A 87 16.77 -8.26 2.47
C GLU A 87 17.32 -8.19 1.04
N ARG A 88 16.74 -8.92 0.08
CA ARG A 88 17.12 -8.83 -1.35
C ARG A 88 17.01 -7.41 -1.90
N GLN A 89 15.98 -6.67 -1.50
CA GLN A 89 15.77 -5.27 -1.89
C GLN A 89 16.59 -4.28 -1.02
N LYS A 90 17.42 -4.79 -0.11
CA LYS A 90 18.26 -3.99 0.80
C LYS A 90 17.43 -3.04 1.67
N ALA A 91 16.33 -3.54 2.21
CA ALA A 91 15.51 -2.81 3.18
C ALA A 91 16.22 -2.71 4.53
N ASP A 92 15.97 -1.63 5.25
CA ASP A 92 16.37 -1.52 6.65
C ASP A 92 15.33 -2.20 7.53
N CYS A 93 15.58 -3.46 7.89
CA CYS A 93 14.67 -4.27 8.69
C CYS A 93 14.48 -3.72 10.13
N SER A 94 15.35 -2.85 10.63
CA SER A 94 15.16 -2.20 11.94
C SER A 94 14.02 -1.19 11.94
N ASN A 95 13.67 -0.68 10.76
CA ASN A 95 12.54 0.22 10.53
C ASN A 95 11.26 -0.50 10.06
N ILE A 96 11.24 -1.85 10.10
CA ILE A 96 10.11 -2.64 9.61
C ILE A 96 9.58 -3.53 10.73
N ALA A 97 8.27 -3.48 10.95
CA ALA A 97 7.58 -4.33 11.91
C ALA A 97 6.40 -5.06 11.25
N TYR A 98 5.91 -6.11 11.90
CA TYR A 98 4.62 -6.73 11.61
C TYR A 98 3.80 -6.81 12.90
N VAL A 99 2.48 -6.93 12.75
CA VAL A 99 1.58 -7.11 13.89
C VAL A 99 1.28 -8.60 14.05
N ASN A 100 1.56 -9.13 15.23
CA ASN A 100 1.20 -10.51 15.55
C ASN A 100 -0.26 -10.53 15.98
N PHE A 101 -1.15 -10.81 15.04
CA PHE A 101 -2.59 -10.84 15.30
C PHE A 101 -3.01 -12.05 16.10
N ASN A 102 -3.87 -11.82 17.11
CA ASN A 102 -4.54 -12.88 17.86
C ASN A 102 -5.91 -13.25 17.28
N CYS A 103 -6.33 -12.57 16.23
CA CYS A 103 -7.63 -12.71 15.57
C CYS A 103 -7.49 -13.28 14.16
N LYS A 104 -8.62 -13.76 13.61
CA LYS A 104 -8.70 -14.31 12.24
C LYS A 104 -9.66 -13.53 11.33
N LYS A 105 -10.50 -12.66 11.91
CA LYS A 105 -11.48 -11.91 11.15
C LYS A 105 -10.92 -10.55 10.75
N ALA A 106 -11.13 -10.16 9.50
CA ALA A 106 -10.56 -8.94 8.94
C ALA A 106 -10.81 -7.70 9.82
N MET A 107 -12.03 -7.50 10.30
CA MET A 107 -12.34 -6.31 11.12
C MET A 107 -11.63 -6.33 12.48
N GLU A 108 -11.49 -7.50 13.11
CA GLU A 108 -10.76 -7.65 14.37
C GLU A 108 -9.26 -7.38 14.15
N CYS A 109 -8.68 -7.93 13.07
CA CYS A 109 -7.29 -7.66 12.70
C CYS A 109 -7.05 -6.16 12.43
N ILE A 110 -7.98 -5.48 11.78
CA ILE A 110 -7.88 -4.03 11.54
C ILE A 110 -7.98 -3.24 12.86
N GLN A 111 -8.74 -3.71 13.85
CA GLN A 111 -8.78 -3.09 15.18
C GLN A 111 -7.47 -3.31 15.96
N GLU A 112 -6.88 -4.51 15.89
CA GLU A 112 -5.57 -4.77 16.50
C GLU A 112 -4.44 -3.99 15.81
N LEU A 113 -4.54 -3.81 14.48
CA LEU A 113 -3.60 -3.02 13.71
C LEU A 113 -3.50 -1.57 14.22
N GLU A 114 -4.59 -0.98 14.70
CA GLU A 114 -4.60 0.39 15.23
C GLU A 114 -3.58 0.55 16.35
N LYS A 115 -3.52 -0.42 17.28
CA LYS A 115 -2.55 -0.40 18.38
C LYS A 115 -1.11 -0.45 17.87
N GLY A 116 -0.85 -1.30 16.88
CA GLY A 116 0.47 -1.37 16.24
C GLY A 116 0.86 -0.06 15.55
N ILE A 117 -0.09 0.59 14.88
CA ILE A 117 0.14 1.91 14.25
C ILE A 117 0.43 2.98 15.31
N GLU A 118 -0.35 3.01 16.39
CA GLU A 118 -0.19 3.98 17.48
C GLU A 118 1.17 3.82 18.16
N GLU A 119 1.60 2.61 18.45
CA GLU A 119 2.86 2.30 19.12
C GLU A 119 4.07 2.54 18.20
N PHE A 120 4.01 2.02 16.97
CA PHE A 120 5.15 2.05 16.05
C PHE A 120 5.24 3.33 15.24
N GLN A 121 4.15 4.09 15.06
CA GLN A 121 4.07 5.34 14.30
C GLN A 121 4.69 5.23 12.89
N PRO A 122 4.19 4.33 12.03
CA PRO A 122 4.75 4.10 10.72
C PRO A 122 4.44 5.25 9.75
N SER A 123 5.34 5.50 8.80
CA SER A 123 5.05 6.34 7.62
C SER A 123 4.23 5.59 6.57
N LEU A 124 4.39 4.26 6.53
CA LEU A 124 3.72 3.36 5.60
C LEU A 124 3.21 2.11 6.32
N VAL A 125 1.97 1.76 6.05
CA VAL A 125 1.39 0.45 6.40
C VAL A 125 1.09 -0.30 5.11
N VAL A 126 1.58 -1.51 4.97
CA VAL A 126 1.30 -2.40 3.84
C VAL A 126 0.51 -3.60 4.34
N LEU A 127 -0.68 -3.80 3.78
CA LEU A 127 -1.55 -4.92 4.07
C LEU A 127 -1.72 -5.75 2.80
N ARG A 128 -1.06 -6.91 2.76
CA ARG A 128 -1.09 -7.82 1.61
C ARG A 128 -2.04 -8.97 1.86
N ASN A 129 -2.76 -9.39 0.82
CA ASN A 129 -3.67 -10.53 0.84
C ASN A 129 -4.77 -10.42 1.92
N ILE A 130 -5.33 -9.21 2.11
CA ILE A 130 -6.40 -8.98 3.09
C ILE A 130 -7.62 -9.86 2.81
N SER A 131 -7.81 -10.32 1.58
CA SER A 131 -8.84 -11.30 1.20
C SER A 131 -8.75 -12.61 2.00
N GLN A 132 -7.58 -12.96 2.53
CA GLN A 132 -7.40 -14.17 3.35
C GLN A 132 -8.05 -14.06 4.74
N CYS A 133 -8.25 -12.84 5.25
CA CYS A 133 -8.94 -12.60 6.53
C CYS A 133 -10.45 -12.45 6.38
N MET A 134 -10.95 -12.40 5.14
CA MET A 134 -12.40 -12.33 4.90
C MET A 134 -13.03 -13.71 5.12
N GLU A 135 -14.30 -13.76 5.55
CA GLU A 135 -15.04 -15.02 5.68
C GLU A 135 -15.05 -15.81 4.37
N LYS A 136 -15.18 -15.09 3.26
CA LYS A 136 -15.03 -15.62 1.90
C LYS A 136 -14.15 -14.65 1.13
N GLN A 137 -13.19 -15.15 0.38
CA GLN A 137 -12.29 -14.30 -0.42
C GLN A 137 -13.05 -13.33 -1.36
N LYS A 138 -14.22 -13.73 -1.86
CA LYS A 138 -15.09 -12.89 -2.68
C LYS A 138 -15.69 -11.70 -1.95
N ASP A 139 -15.74 -11.73 -0.62
CA ASP A 139 -16.26 -10.64 0.21
C ASP A 139 -15.41 -9.36 0.09
N LEU A 140 -14.17 -9.49 -0.42
CA LEU A 140 -13.33 -8.36 -0.83
C LEU A 140 -14.05 -7.44 -1.84
N TYR A 141 -14.96 -7.99 -2.64
CA TYR A 141 -15.70 -7.27 -3.69
C TYR A 141 -17.11 -6.85 -3.23
N ASP A 142 -17.50 -7.25 -2.04
CA ASP A 142 -18.79 -6.86 -1.46
C ASP A 142 -18.68 -5.50 -0.78
N PRO A 143 -19.39 -4.46 -1.28
CA PRO A 143 -19.36 -3.12 -0.69
C PRO A 143 -19.74 -3.11 0.79
N LEU A 144 -20.71 -3.92 1.19
CA LEU A 144 -21.19 -3.98 2.58
C LEU A 144 -20.12 -4.55 3.53
N LYS A 145 -19.28 -5.44 3.03
CA LYS A 145 -18.17 -6.05 3.79
C LYS A 145 -16.93 -5.17 3.81
N MET A 146 -16.60 -4.54 2.68
CA MET A 146 -15.37 -3.75 2.55
C MET A 146 -15.50 -2.31 3.02
N ALA A 147 -16.68 -1.68 2.92
CA ALA A 147 -16.85 -0.29 3.30
C ALA A 147 -16.42 -0.01 4.76
N PRO A 148 -16.82 -0.80 5.77
CA PRO A 148 -16.38 -0.58 7.15
C PRO A 148 -14.87 -0.68 7.33
N ILE A 149 -14.22 -1.64 6.64
CA ILE A 149 -12.77 -1.85 6.69
C ILE A 149 -12.05 -0.66 6.08
N LEU A 150 -12.43 -0.26 4.86
CA LEU A 150 -11.81 0.88 4.16
C LEU A 150 -12.00 2.18 4.92
N HIS A 151 -13.20 2.43 5.44
CA HIS A 151 -13.47 3.62 6.24
C HIS A 151 -12.54 3.69 7.47
N ARG A 152 -12.38 2.58 8.18
CA ARG A 152 -11.48 2.51 9.34
C ARG A 152 -10.01 2.73 8.95
N LEU A 153 -9.55 2.11 7.88
CA LEU A 153 -8.19 2.32 7.38
C LEU A 153 -7.95 3.78 6.95
N MET A 154 -8.93 4.43 6.31
CA MET A 154 -8.84 5.85 5.95
C MET A 154 -8.77 6.75 7.19
N LEU A 155 -9.52 6.43 8.23
CA LEU A 155 -9.42 7.14 9.52
C LEU A 155 -8.03 6.97 10.12
N TYR A 156 -7.47 5.77 10.12
CA TYR A 156 -6.12 5.52 10.65
C TYR A 156 -5.06 6.26 9.84
N ALA A 157 -5.12 6.20 8.51
CA ALA A 157 -4.19 6.93 7.65
C ALA A 157 -4.17 8.43 7.97
N THR A 158 -5.34 9.02 8.19
CA THR A 158 -5.48 10.44 8.53
C THR A 158 -5.02 10.74 9.95
N ARG A 159 -5.50 9.96 10.94
CA ARG A 159 -5.25 10.18 12.36
C ARG A 159 -3.78 10.02 12.71
N TYR A 160 -3.14 8.99 12.18
CA TYR A 160 -1.75 8.65 12.48
C TYR A 160 -0.75 9.16 11.44
N ASN A 161 -1.20 9.99 10.50
CA ASN A 161 -0.34 10.65 9.52
C ASN A 161 0.51 9.66 8.69
N CYS A 162 -0.07 8.55 8.25
CA CYS A 162 0.60 7.52 7.47
C CYS A 162 -0.09 7.26 6.12
N SER A 163 0.61 6.59 5.21
CA SER A 163 0.03 6.02 4.00
C SER A 163 -0.32 4.56 4.25
N ILE A 164 -1.44 4.09 3.69
CA ILE A 164 -1.81 2.67 3.75
C ILE A 164 -1.87 2.12 2.33
N LEU A 165 -1.11 1.07 2.07
CA LEU A 165 -1.11 0.34 0.80
C LEU A 165 -1.76 -1.03 1.00
N LEU A 166 -2.91 -1.22 0.39
CA LEU A 166 -3.54 -2.54 0.27
C LEU A 166 -3.02 -3.21 -0.99
N ALA A 167 -2.69 -4.50 -0.91
CA ALA A 167 -2.15 -5.22 -2.05
C ALA A 167 -2.73 -6.63 -2.17
N GLU A 168 -3.09 -7.00 -3.42
CA GLU A 168 -3.62 -8.32 -3.75
C GLU A 168 -2.91 -8.88 -4.98
N SER A 169 -2.66 -10.19 -4.96
CA SER A 169 -2.10 -10.92 -6.09
C SER A 169 -3.15 -11.83 -6.72
N LYS A 170 -3.07 -12.02 -8.03
CA LYS A 170 -3.96 -12.92 -8.79
C LYS A 170 -5.45 -12.58 -8.66
N PRO A 171 -5.86 -11.37 -9.02
CA PRO A 171 -7.27 -11.01 -9.04
C PRO A 171 -8.03 -11.91 -10.02
N ARG A 172 -9.18 -12.44 -9.56
CA ARG A 172 -10.10 -13.19 -10.42
C ARG A 172 -11.10 -12.32 -11.17
N ILE A 173 -11.16 -11.03 -10.81
CA ILE A 173 -12.17 -10.05 -11.27
C ILE A 173 -11.44 -8.75 -11.62
N CYS A 174 -12.00 -7.97 -12.53
CA CYS A 174 -11.54 -6.62 -12.80
C CYS A 174 -11.79 -5.74 -11.55
N TYR A 175 -10.72 -5.33 -10.87
CA TYR A 175 -10.84 -4.50 -9.67
C TYR A 175 -11.31 -3.08 -9.98
N GLU A 176 -11.23 -2.65 -11.24
CA GLU A 176 -11.59 -1.29 -11.66
C GLU A 176 -13.06 -0.97 -11.40
N ASP A 177 -13.93 -1.97 -11.50
CA ASP A 177 -15.38 -1.83 -11.34
C ASP A 177 -15.85 -2.10 -9.90
N THR A 178 -14.93 -2.38 -8.96
CA THR A 178 -15.31 -2.70 -7.59
C THR A 178 -15.50 -1.44 -6.75
N TYR A 179 -16.39 -1.50 -5.76
CA TYR A 179 -16.53 -0.45 -4.74
C TYR A 179 -15.19 -0.09 -4.10
N PHE A 180 -14.34 -1.08 -3.92
CA PHE A 180 -12.99 -0.94 -3.41
C PHE A 180 -12.17 0.03 -4.25
N ALA A 181 -12.06 -0.22 -5.55
CA ALA A 181 -11.37 0.67 -6.47
C ALA A 181 -12.02 2.05 -6.53
N LEU A 182 -13.35 2.14 -6.36
CA LEU A 182 -14.06 3.42 -6.39
C LEU A 182 -13.83 4.27 -5.14
N THR A 183 -13.45 3.68 -4.03
CA THR A 183 -13.32 4.36 -2.72
C THR A 183 -11.90 4.87 -2.46
N VAL A 184 -10.87 4.09 -2.85
CA VAL A 184 -9.48 4.49 -2.64
C VAL A 184 -9.02 5.57 -3.63
N LYS A 185 -8.10 6.43 -3.21
CA LYS A 185 -7.64 7.56 -4.04
C LYS A 185 -6.71 7.17 -5.18
N SER A 186 -5.97 6.08 -5.03
CA SER A 186 -5.02 5.60 -6.03
C SER A 186 -5.16 4.10 -6.20
N VAL A 187 -5.30 3.66 -7.44
CA VAL A 187 -5.32 2.25 -7.81
C VAL A 187 -4.22 2.00 -8.82
N MET A 188 -3.36 1.04 -8.51
CA MET A 188 -2.21 0.67 -9.32
C MET A 188 -2.30 -0.78 -9.75
N GLN A 189 -1.95 -1.06 -11.00
CA GLN A 189 -1.94 -2.40 -11.57
C GLN A 189 -0.55 -2.77 -12.09
N VAL A 190 -0.08 -3.96 -11.70
CA VAL A 190 1.10 -4.60 -12.28
C VAL A 190 0.67 -5.54 -13.40
N GLN A 191 1.13 -5.26 -14.61
CA GLN A 191 0.87 -6.05 -15.80
C GLN A 191 2.18 -6.58 -16.41
N LYS A 192 2.14 -7.77 -16.97
CA LYS A 192 3.27 -8.30 -17.74
C LYS A 192 3.25 -7.72 -19.16
N SER A 193 4.36 -7.13 -19.58
CA SER A 193 4.56 -6.64 -20.94
C SER A 193 5.02 -7.77 -21.87
N GLN A 194 4.80 -7.62 -23.18
CA GLN A 194 5.27 -8.54 -24.21
C GLN A 194 6.80 -8.68 -24.25
N GLN A 195 7.55 -7.73 -23.74
CA GLN A 195 9.02 -7.71 -23.72
C GLN A 195 9.65 -8.33 -22.48
N GLY A 196 8.89 -9.11 -21.69
CA GLY A 196 9.40 -9.74 -20.46
C GLY A 196 9.59 -8.79 -19.29
N CYS A 197 9.18 -7.53 -19.43
CA CYS A 197 9.12 -6.55 -18.36
C CYS A 197 7.75 -6.56 -17.68
N PHE A 198 7.69 -5.97 -16.51
CA PHE A 198 6.45 -5.59 -15.85
C PHE A 198 6.21 -4.10 -15.98
N VAL A 199 4.96 -3.74 -16.06
CA VAL A 199 4.48 -2.36 -16.17
C VAL A 199 3.61 -2.06 -14.97
N LEU A 200 3.96 -1.01 -14.24
CA LEU A 200 3.10 -0.44 -13.21
C LEU A 200 2.30 0.69 -13.85
N ALA A 201 1.03 0.46 -14.04
CA ALA A 201 0.07 1.45 -14.53
C ALA A 201 -0.81 1.92 -13.36
N GLN A 202 -1.15 3.19 -13.37
CA GLN A 202 -2.18 3.72 -12.50
C GLN A 202 -3.50 3.67 -13.25
N THR A 203 -4.42 2.81 -12.78
CA THR A 203 -5.72 2.61 -13.44
C THR A 203 -6.74 3.62 -12.96
N ARG A 204 -6.52 4.18 -11.77
CA ARG A 204 -7.33 5.26 -11.22
C ARG A 204 -6.49 6.25 -10.44
N ASP A 205 -6.68 7.51 -10.76
CA ASP A 205 -6.22 8.64 -9.97
C ASP A 205 -7.41 9.59 -9.70
N ALA A 206 -7.89 9.60 -8.47
CA ALA A 206 -8.94 10.52 -8.05
C ALA A 206 -8.51 12.00 -8.14
N LEU A 207 -7.21 12.26 -8.26
CA LEU A 207 -6.63 13.59 -8.37
C LEU A 207 -6.41 14.03 -9.82
N LYS A 208 -6.79 13.18 -10.80
CA LYS A 208 -6.70 13.45 -12.25
C LYS A 208 -5.30 13.90 -12.71
N GLN A 209 -4.25 13.35 -12.13
CA GLN A 209 -2.89 13.68 -12.50
C GLN A 209 -2.34 12.61 -13.46
N LYS A 210 -1.74 13.02 -14.56
CA LYS A 210 -1.07 12.08 -15.46
C LYS A 210 0.14 11.48 -14.76
N CYS A 211 0.06 10.18 -14.49
CA CYS A 211 1.16 9.43 -13.93
C CYS A 211 1.93 8.72 -15.04
N GLU A 212 3.24 8.92 -15.07
CA GLU A 212 4.09 8.19 -16.02
C GLU A 212 4.05 6.70 -15.70
N VAL A 213 4.02 5.89 -16.74
CA VAL A 213 4.10 4.43 -16.62
C VAL A 213 5.51 4.06 -16.18
N VAL A 214 5.62 3.25 -15.14
CA VAL A 214 6.90 2.75 -14.65
C VAL A 214 7.10 1.32 -15.13
N LYS A 215 8.28 1.02 -15.64
CA LYS A 215 8.66 -0.33 -16.08
C LYS A 215 9.72 -0.90 -15.15
N PHE A 216 9.66 -2.21 -14.93
CA PHE A 216 10.65 -2.94 -14.15
C PHE A 216 10.81 -4.37 -14.64
N LYS A 217 11.92 -4.99 -14.29
CA LYS A 217 12.20 -6.41 -14.49
C LYS A 217 12.51 -7.06 -13.15
N LEU A 218 12.35 -8.36 -13.10
CA LEU A 218 12.89 -9.18 -12.02
C LEU A 218 14.14 -9.87 -12.53
N ASP A 219 15.22 -9.83 -11.74
CA ASP A 219 16.40 -10.64 -11.98
C ASP A 219 16.17 -12.12 -11.61
N ALA A 220 17.18 -12.94 -11.75
CA ALA A 220 17.12 -14.38 -11.43
C ALA A 220 16.81 -14.63 -9.94
N GLN A 221 17.08 -13.67 -9.07
CA GLN A 221 16.84 -13.75 -7.63
C GLN A 221 15.51 -13.08 -7.24
N LYS A 222 14.69 -12.68 -8.22
CA LYS A 222 13.43 -11.95 -8.06
C LYS A 222 13.60 -10.54 -7.44
N THR A 223 14.80 -9.96 -7.55
CA THR A 223 15.03 -8.57 -7.18
C THR A 223 14.49 -7.65 -8.27
N LEU A 224 13.81 -6.58 -7.86
CA LEU A 224 13.25 -5.62 -8.81
C LEU A 224 14.34 -4.67 -9.32
N CYS A 225 14.41 -4.53 -10.63
CA CYS A 225 15.26 -3.57 -11.34
C CYS A 225 14.40 -2.66 -12.20
N TRP A 226 14.48 -1.35 -11.96
CA TRP A 226 13.80 -0.36 -12.80
C TRP A 226 14.41 -0.31 -14.21
N VAL A 227 13.56 -0.09 -15.23
CA VAL A 227 13.95 -0.04 -16.66
C VAL A 227 13.64 1.32 -17.24
#